data_4a349b4cd6bbfa7e4d5bc8598bece8a9
#
_entry.id   4a349b4cd6bbfa7e4d5bc8598bece8a9
#
_cell.length_a   1.000
_cell.length_b   1.000
_cell.length_c   1.000
_cell.angle_alpha   90.00
_cell.angle_beta   90.00
_cell.angle_gamma   90.00
#
_symmetry.space_group_name_H-M   'P 1'
#
loop_
_entity.id
_entity.type
_entity.pdbx_description
1 polymer ?
#
loop_
_entity_poly.entity_id
_entity_poly.type
_entity_poly.pdbx_seq_one_letter_code
_entity_poly.pdbx_strand_id
1 'polypeptide(L)'
;MRLLIQRVSRASVTIGGEIRSAIGKGLMVLVGIEEADTQEDIDWLTGKLLRLRIFDDEAGVMNLDVQQIGGEVMIVSQFTLHASTKKGNRPSYFRAAGEAISRPMYEKFVASVEQALGKQVATGEFGADMKVELINDGPVTIWIDSRNRE
;
A
#
# COMPACT_ATOMS: atom_id res chain seq x y z
N MET A 1 -9.10 1.34 -7.67
CA MET A 1 -8.19 1.34 -6.48
C MET A 1 -6.76 1.37 -6.95
N ARG A 2 -5.92 2.15 -6.28
CA ARG A 2 -4.51 2.35 -6.64
C ARG A 2 -3.59 1.98 -5.51
N LEU A 3 -2.49 1.30 -5.82
CA LEU A 3 -1.42 1.02 -4.89
C LEU A 3 -0.12 1.66 -5.37
N LEU A 4 0.62 2.26 -4.45
CA LEU A 4 2.03 2.56 -4.61
C LEU A 4 2.81 1.68 -3.63
N ILE A 5 3.62 0.78 -4.17
CA ILE A 5 4.31 -0.28 -3.42
C ILE A 5 5.79 0.01 -3.44
N GLN A 6 6.41 0.02 -2.27
CA GLN A 6 7.86 0.18 -2.13
C GLN A 6 8.44 -1.01 -1.37
N ARG A 7 9.46 -1.63 -1.94
CA ARG A 7 10.27 -2.63 -1.25
C ARG A 7 11.12 -1.93 -0.20
N VAL A 8 11.04 -2.38 1.05
CA VAL A 8 11.72 -1.71 2.16
C VAL A 8 12.58 -2.68 2.97
N SER A 9 13.67 -2.14 3.54
CA SER A 9 14.42 -2.82 4.60
C SER A 9 13.79 -2.55 5.98
N ARG A 10 13.11 -1.41 6.13
CA ARG A 10 12.29 -1.05 7.29
C ARG A 10 11.34 0.08 6.92
N ALA A 11 10.23 0.18 7.65
CA ALA A 11 9.31 1.31 7.60
C ALA A 11 8.63 1.50 8.95
N SER A 12 8.19 2.74 9.23
CA SER A 12 7.42 3.05 10.43
C SER A 12 6.43 4.18 10.18
N VAL A 13 5.37 4.20 10.98
CA VAL A 13 4.39 5.28 11.03
C VAL A 13 4.42 5.90 12.43
N THR A 14 4.62 7.21 12.47
CA THR A 14 4.59 8.01 13.70
C THR A 14 3.38 8.94 13.69
N ILE A 15 2.61 8.96 14.78
CA ILE A 15 1.44 9.82 14.98
C ILE A 15 1.61 10.52 16.33
N GLY A 16 1.49 11.85 16.34
CA GLY A 16 1.62 12.62 17.58
C GLY A 16 2.96 12.43 18.31
N GLY A 17 4.04 12.19 17.56
CA GLY A 17 5.38 11.97 18.11
C GLY A 17 5.65 10.52 18.58
N GLU A 18 4.68 9.62 18.50
CA GLU A 18 4.81 8.23 18.92
C GLU A 18 4.75 7.27 17.72
N ILE A 19 5.57 6.21 17.74
CA ILE A 19 5.55 5.17 16.72
C ILE A 19 4.27 4.35 16.88
N ARG A 20 3.40 4.43 15.88
CA ARG A 20 2.14 3.68 15.82
C ARG A 20 2.37 2.23 15.39
N SER A 21 3.19 2.03 14.38
CA SER A 21 3.56 0.71 13.87
C SER A 21 4.89 0.76 13.13
N ALA A 22 5.54 -0.38 13.02
CA ALA A 22 6.80 -0.52 12.30
C ALA A 22 6.92 -1.92 11.69
N ILE A 23 7.67 -2.03 10.60
CA ILE A 23 8.04 -3.30 9.97
C ILE A 23 9.54 -3.33 9.67
N GLY A 24 10.08 -4.53 9.55
CA GLY A 24 11.40 -4.80 8.97
C GLY A 24 11.31 -4.97 7.45
N LYS A 25 12.08 -5.91 6.91
CA LYS A 25 12.10 -6.22 5.48
C LYS A 25 10.71 -6.60 4.96
N GLY A 26 10.29 -5.97 3.89
CA GLY A 26 8.97 -6.23 3.32
C GLY A 26 8.49 -5.16 2.36
N LEU A 27 7.20 -4.87 2.41
CA LEU A 27 6.52 -3.93 1.52
C LEU A 27 5.83 -2.83 2.33
N MET A 28 6.11 -1.59 1.98
CA MET A 28 5.32 -0.43 2.40
C MET A 28 4.39 -0.05 1.25
N VAL A 29 3.10 0.03 1.53
CA VAL A 29 2.04 0.18 0.55
C VAL A 29 1.18 1.38 0.88
N LEU A 30 1.08 2.31 -0.06
CA LEU A 30 0.09 3.38 -0.04
C LEU A 30 -1.13 2.93 -0.84
N VAL A 31 -2.34 3.15 -0.33
CA VAL A 31 -3.58 2.79 -1.02
C VAL A 31 -4.51 3.98 -1.19
N GLY A 32 -4.93 4.23 -2.43
CA GLY A 32 -5.94 5.21 -2.79
C GLY A 32 -7.21 4.54 -3.31
N ILE A 33 -8.37 5.03 -2.87
CA ILE A 33 -9.69 4.45 -3.15
C ILE A 33 -10.55 5.45 -3.90
N GLU A 34 -11.27 4.98 -4.92
CA GLU A 34 -12.30 5.69 -5.67
C GLU A 34 -13.69 5.18 -5.29
N GLU A 35 -14.74 5.98 -5.50
CA GLU A 35 -16.13 5.57 -5.22
C GLU A 35 -16.58 4.32 -5.98
N ALA A 36 -16.05 4.13 -7.19
CA ALA A 36 -16.41 3.01 -8.05
C ALA A 36 -15.65 1.71 -7.73
N ASP A 37 -14.78 1.68 -6.72
CA ASP A 37 -14.04 0.49 -6.32
C ASP A 37 -14.95 -0.52 -5.62
N THR A 38 -14.69 -1.80 -5.87
CA THR A 38 -15.50 -2.92 -5.40
C THR A 38 -14.65 -3.99 -4.73
N GLN A 39 -15.29 -5.03 -4.22
CA GLN A 39 -14.60 -6.20 -3.68
C GLN A 39 -13.68 -6.87 -4.72
N GLU A 40 -14.04 -6.84 -6.00
CA GLU A 40 -13.18 -7.37 -7.06
C GLU A 40 -11.82 -6.65 -7.14
N ASP A 41 -11.81 -5.32 -6.94
CA ASP A 41 -10.58 -4.54 -6.90
C ASP A 41 -9.70 -4.96 -5.71
N ILE A 42 -10.31 -5.17 -4.54
CA ILE A 42 -9.63 -5.66 -3.33
C ILE A 42 -9.00 -7.04 -3.60
N ASP A 43 -9.78 -7.98 -4.11
CA ASP A 43 -9.32 -9.36 -4.33
C ASP A 43 -8.17 -9.41 -5.33
N TRP A 44 -8.30 -8.68 -6.44
CA TRP A 44 -7.27 -8.62 -7.47
C TRP A 44 -5.97 -8.00 -6.94
N LEU A 45 -6.07 -6.85 -6.23
CA LEU A 45 -4.90 -6.15 -5.69
C LEU A 45 -4.23 -6.93 -4.56
N THR A 46 -5.01 -7.60 -3.70
CA THR A 46 -4.45 -8.50 -2.67
C THR A 46 -3.59 -9.58 -3.31
N GLY A 47 -4.14 -10.24 -4.33
CA GLY A 47 -3.39 -11.27 -5.05
C GLY A 47 -2.16 -10.73 -5.77
N LYS A 48 -2.24 -9.56 -6.39
CA LYS A 48 -1.09 -8.92 -7.04
C LYS A 48 -0.01 -8.54 -6.04
N LEU A 49 -0.40 -7.85 -4.96
CA LEU A 49 0.53 -7.38 -3.93
C LEU A 49 1.37 -8.54 -3.36
N LEU A 50 0.71 -9.64 -2.96
CA LEU A 50 1.39 -10.73 -2.28
C LEU A 50 2.20 -11.63 -3.21
N ARG A 51 1.94 -11.59 -4.52
CA ARG A 51 2.68 -12.38 -5.52
C ARG A 51 3.66 -11.56 -6.36
N LEU A 52 3.88 -10.28 -6.03
CA LEU A 52 4.92 -9.49 -6.68
C LEU A 52 6.29 -10.08 -6.39
N ARG A 53 6.97 -10.52 -7.43
CA ARG A 53 8.27 -11.19 -7.34
C ARG A 53 9.40 -10.17 -7.44
N ILE A 54 9.55 -9.34 -6.41
CA ILE A 54 10.46 -8.21 -6.37
C ILE A 54 11.54 -8.31 -5.28
N PHE A 55 11.66 -9.47 -4.66
CA PHE A 55 12.75 -9.78 -3.73
C PHE A 55 13.76 -10.71 -4.38
N ASP A 56 15.04 -10.47 -4.09
CA ASP A 56 16.12 -11.21 -4.70
C ASP A 56 16.14 -12.67 -4.22
N ASP A 57 16.37 -13.58 -5.16
CA ASP A 57 16.70 -14.98 -4.89
C ASP A 57 18.20 -15.15 -4.59
N GLU A 58 18.66 -16.38 -4.43
CA GLU A 58 20.06 -16.71 -4.16
C GLU A 58 21.01 -16.26 -5.28
N ALA A 59 20.51 -16.10 -6.49
CA ALA A 59 21.27 -15.60 -7.64
C ALA A 59 21.28 -14.07 -7.76
N GLY A 60 20.62 -13.36 -6.84
CA GLY A 60 20.50 -11.89 -6.87
C GLY A 60 19.49 -11.39 -7.89
N VAL A 61 18.55 -12.23 -8.31
CA VAL A 61 17.50 -11.89 -9.28
C VAL A 61 16.18 -11.65 -8.56
N MET A 62 15.47 -10.59 -8.90
CA MET A 62 14.11 -10.32 -8.38
C MET A 62 13.15 -11.43 -8.82
N ASN A 63 12.91 -12.39 -7.97
CA ASN A 63 12.19 -13.62 -8.26
C ASN A 63 11.28 -14.12 -7.15
N LEU A 64 11.49 -13.65 -5.93
CA LEU A 64 10.72 -14.07 -4.76
C LEU A 64 9.68 -13.01 -4.38
N ASP A 65 8.55 -13.46 -3.88
CA ASP A 65 7.52 -12.58 -3.32
C ASP A 65 7.71 -12.37 -1.81
N VAL A 66 6.89 -11.49 -1.24
CA VAL A 66 6.98 -11.13 0.19
C VAL A 66 6.72 -12.31 1.12
N GLN A 67 5.88 -13.26 0.72
CA GLN A 67 5.56 -14.47 1.50
C GLN A 67 6.75 -15.44 1.53
N GLN A 68 7.39 -15.64 0.38
CA GLN A 68 8.55 -16.53 0.26
C GLN A 68 9.74 -16.08 1.09
N ILE A 69 9.94 -14.78 1.26
CA ILE A 69 11.02 -14.23 2.09
C ILE A 69 10.65 -14.09 3.57
N GLY A 70 9.42 -14.44 3.97
CA GLY A 70 8.92 -14.19 5.32
C GLY A 70 8.83 -12.70 5.67
N GLY A 71 8.63 -11.84 4.69
CA GLY A 71 8.58 -10.39 4.86
C GLY A 71 7.28 -9.91 5.52
N GLU A 72 7.28 -8.63 5.87
CA GLU A 72 6.15 -7.94 6.49
C GLU A 72 5.51 -6.97 5.51
N VAL A 73 4.26 -6.61 5.77
CA VAL A 73 3.52 -5.64 4.96
C VAL A 73 2.97 -4.52 5.86
N MET A 74 3.17 -3.28 5.41
CA MET A 74 2.56 -2.09 6.00
C MET A 74 1.65 -1.44 4.97
N ILE A 75 0.41 -1.12 5.36
CA ILE A 75 -0.57 -0.48 4.47
C ILE A 75 -1.06 0.82 5.10
N VAL A 76 -0.89 1.92 4.36
CA VAL A 76 -1.29 3.26 4.77
C VAL A 76 -2.24 3.85 3.73
N SER A 77 -3.37 4.41 4.17
CA SER A 77 -4.30 5.11 3.28
C SER A 77 -3.68 6.39 2.72
N GLN A 78 -3.89 6.64 1.41
CA GLN A 78 -3.33 7.77 0.69
C GLN A 78 -4.28 8.24 -0.42
N PHE A 79 -5.27 9.08 -0.10
CA PHE A 79 -6.24 9.56 -1.08
C PHE A 79 -5.60 10.38 -2.21
N THR A 80 -4.46 11.01 -1.94
CA THR A 80 -3.74 11.83 -2.92
C THR A 80 -3.18 11.05 -4.11
N LEU A 81 -3.22 9.70 -4.08
CA LEU A 81 -2.93 8.88 -5.25
C LEU A 81 -3.95 9.11 -6.39
N HIS A 82 -5.11 9.68 -6.07
CA HIS A 82 -6.14 10.09 -7.04
C HIS A 82 -6.08 11.59 -7.37
N ALA A 83 -4.96 12.24 -7.12
CA ALA A 83 -4.76 13.64 -7.47
C ALA A 83 -4.84 13.85 -9.00
N SER A 84 -5.52 14.92 -9.39
CA SER A 84 -5.48 15.45 -10.76
C SER A 84 -4.73 16.78 -10.77
N THR A 85 -3.67 16.85 -11.60
CA THR A 85 -2.87 18.05 -11.81
C THR A 85 -3.01 18.58 -13.23
N LYS A 86 -4.07 18.17 -13.94
CA LYS A 86 -4.31 18.53 -15.34
C LYS A 86 -4.47 20.03 -15.56
N LYS A 87 -5.05 20.73 -14.57
CA LYS A 87 -5.27 22.18 -14.64
C LYS A 87 -4.68 22.88 -13.41
N GLY A 88 -3.65 23.70 -13.64
CA GLY A 88 -3.00 24.45 -12.58
C GLY A 88 -2.13 23.59 -11.65
N ASN A 89 -1.54 24.25 -10.66
CA ASN A 89 -0.55 23.62 -9.75
C ASN A 89 -1.17 23.21 -8.40
N ARG A 90 -2.44 23.50 -8.14
CA ARG A 90 -3.16 22.99 -6.97
C ARG A 90 -3.84 21.69 -7.36
N PRO A 91 -3.42 20.54 -6.80
CA PRO A 91 -4.04 19.25 -7.10
C PRO A 91 -5.54 19.24 -6.75
N SER A 92 -6.32 18.58 -7.57
CA SER A 92 -7.73 18.30 -7.32
C SER A 92 -7.88 16.84 -6.92
N TYR A 93 -8.70 16.55 -5.93
CA TYR A 93 -8.92 15.20 -5.39
C TYR A 93 -10.35 14.69 -5.61
N PHE A 94 -11.07 15.26 -6.58
CA PHE A 94 -12.47 14.91 -6.83
C PHE A 94 -12.71 13.42 -7.16
N ARG A 95 -11.65 12.69 -7.59
CA ARG A 95 -11.73 11.25 -7.87
C ARG A 95 -11.58 10.39 -6.64
N ALA A 96 -11.00 10.91 -5.57
CA ALA A 96 -10.85 10.16 -4.33
C ALA A 96 -12.22 9.98 -3.65
N ALA A 97 -12.51 8.76 -3.18
CA ALA A 97 -13.71 8.49 -2.41
C ALA A 97 -13.67 9.25 -1.07
N GLY A 98 -14.83 9.74 -0.64
CA GLY A 98 -15.00 10.31 0.69
C GLY A 98 -14.80 9.27 1.80
N GLU A 99 -14.59 9.74 3.04
CA GLU A 99 -14.28 8.87 4.18
C GLU A 99 -15.33 7.77 4.43
N ALA A 100 -16.61 8.08 4.25
CA ALA A 100 -17.70 7.12 4.45
C ALA A 100 -17.58 5.86 3.55
N ILE A 101 -16.92 5.98 2.39
CA ILE A 101 -16.67 4.90 1.44
C ILE A 101 -15.26 4.37 1.60
N SER A 102 -14.27 5.25 1.67
CA SER A 102 -12.86 4.85 1.62
C SER A 102 -12.39 4.17 2.90
N ARG A 103 -12.88 4.56 4.08
CA ARG A 103 -12.49 3.90 5.34
C ARG A 103 -12.90 2.43 5.39
N PRO A 104 -14.18 2.03 5.15
CA PRO A 104 -14.56 0.62 5.11
C PRO A 104 -13.82 -0.18 4.04
N MET A 105 -13.58 0.39 2.88
CA MET A 105 -12.84 -0.27 1.80
C MET A 105 -11.38 -0.49 2.16
N TYR A 106 -10.75 0.49 2.80
CA TYR A 106 -9.40 0.38 3.33
C TYR A 106 -9.29 -0.76 4.36
N GLU A 107 -10.22 -0.80 5.32
CA GLU A 107 -10.26 -1.85 6.35
C GLU A 107 -10.45 -3.24 5.76
N LYS A 108 -11.33 -3.37 4.74
CA LYS A 108 -11.52 -4.62 4.00
C LYS A 108 -10.25 -5.05 3.24
N PHE A 109 -9.55 -4.11 2.64
CA PHE A 109 -8.29 -4.40 1.93
C PHE A 109 -7.22 -4.89 2.92
N VAL A 110 -7.05 -4.22 4.05
CA VAL A 110 -6.12 -4.66 5.11
C VAL A 110 -6.48 -6.07 5.57
N ALA A 111 -7.75 -6.32 5.89
CA ALA A 111 -8.20 -7.65 6.33
C ALA A 111 -7.97 -8.74 5.27
N SER A 112 -8.20 -8.42 3.99
CA SER A 112 -7.94 -9.34 2.87
C SER A 112 -6.45 -9.70 2.76
N VAL A 113 -5.57 -8.71 2.90
CA VAL A 113 -4.12 -8.93 2.87
C VAL A 113 -3.67 -9.74 4.08
N GLU A 114 -4.16 -9.43 5.30
CA GLU A 114 -3.86 -10.20 6.52
C GLU A 114 -4.23 -11.67 6.38
N GLN A 115 -5.44 -11.92 5.90
CA GLN A 115 -5.93 -13.29 5.71
C GLN A 115 -5.07 -14.07 4.71
N ALA A 116 -4.73 -13.45 3.59
CA ALA A 116 -3.93 -14.10 2.54
C ALA A 116 -2.45 -14.24 2.92
N LEU A 117 -1.90 -13.26 3.65
CA LEU A 117 -0.51 -13.28 4.14
C LEU A 117 -0.32 -14.25 5.31
N GLY A 118 -1.37 -14.50 6.09
CA GLY A 118 -1.34 -15.35 7.26
C GLY A 118 -0.68 -14.72 8.49
N LYS A 119 -0.52 -13.40 8.51
CA LYS A 119 -0.03 -12.63 9.66
C LYS A 119 -0.54 -11.20 9.64
N GLN A 120 -0.39 -10.51 10.76
CA GLN A 120 -0.85 -9.13 10.92
C GLN A 120 -0.13 -8.19 9.94
N VAL A 121 -0.90 -7.27 9.35
CA VAL A 121 -0.42 -6.15 8.54
C VAL A 121 -0.25 -4.93 9.44
N ALA A 122 0.89 -4.24 9.34
CA ALA A 122 1.08 -2.98 10.02
C ALA A 122 0.27 -1.88 9.34
N THR A 123 -0.34 -1.01 10.13
CA THR A 123 -1.17 0.09 9.65
C THR A 123 -0.83 1.39 10.36
N GLY A 124 -1.23 2.53 9.75
CA GLY A 124 -1.33 3.79 10.46
C GLY A 124 -2.72 3.94 11.10
N GLU A 125 -3.22 5.17 11.08
CA GLU A 125 -4.58 5.50 11.49
C GLU A 125 -5.24 6.29 10.37
N PHE A 126 -6.39 5.83 9.89
CA PHE A 126 -7.10 6.45 8.78
C PHE A 126 -7.45 7.91 9.11
N GLY A 127 -7.05 8.85 8.22
CA GLY A 127 -7.33 10.28 8.37
C GLY A 127 -6.40 11.03 9.33
N ALA A 128 -5.47 10.36 10.01
CA ALA A 128 -4.53 11.04 10.90
C ALA A 128 -3.38 11.72 10.13
N ASP A 129 -2.74 12.69 10.76
CA ASP A 129 -1.45 13.21 10.30
C ASP A 129 -0.35 12.21 10.68
N MET A 130 0.21 11.56 9.68
CA MET A 130 1.20 10.49 9.85
C MET A 130 2.56 10.90 9.29
N LYS A 131 3.61 10.61 10.05
CA LYS A 131 4.98 10.66 9.55
C LYS A 131 5.38 9.25 9.16
N VAL A 132 5.52 9.01 7.87
CA VAL A 132 5.89 7.71 7.32
C VAL A 132 7.37 7.74 6.98
N GLU A 133 8.16 6.98 7.74
CA GLU A 133 9.59 6.80 7.49
C GLU A 133 9.81 5.43 6.85
N LEU A 134 10.68 5.38 5.85
CA LEU A 134 11.03 4.12 5.20
C LEU A 134 12.43 4.18 4.59
N ILE A 135 13.04 3.02 4.44
CA ILE A 135 14.21 2.86 3.57
C ILE A 135 13.76 2.05 2.37
N ASN A 136 13.66 2.71 1.22
CA ASN A 136 13.39 2.02 -0.04
C ASN A 136 14.65 1.24 -0.46
N ASP A 137 14.52 -0.07 -0.43
CA ASP A 137 15.64 -0.96 -0.71
C ASP A 137 15.70 -1.31 -2.19
N GLY A 138 16.67 -0.68 -2.87
CA GLY A 138 16.87 -0.92 -4.30
C GLY A 138 17.28 0.29 -5.12
N PRO A 139 16.51 1.36 -5.33
CA PRO A 139 15.10 1.53 -5.00
C PRO A 139 14.19 0.65 -5.86
N VAL A 140 13.09 0.19 -5.28
CA VAL A 140 12.03 -0.52 -6.00
C VAL A 140 10.68 0.08 -5.61
N THR A 141 10.02 0.69 -6.57
CA THR A 141 8.74 1.39 -6.41
C THR A 141 7.84 1.01 -7.57
N ILE A 142 6.66 0.46 -7.28
CA ILE A 142 5.73 -0.07 -8.27
C ILE A 142 4.36 0.53 -8.06
N TRP A 143 3.79 1.05 -9.14
CA TRP A 143 2.44 1.53 -9.23
C TRP A 143 1.51 0.47 -9.81
N ILE A 144 0.35 0.27 -9.19
CA ILE A 144 -0.69 -0.62 -9.72
C ILE A 144 -2.05 0.09 -9.62
N ASP A 145 -2.80 0.07 -10.72
CA ASP A 145 -4.19 0.55 -10.77
C ASP A 145 -5.10 -0.61 -11.18
N SER A 146 -6.08 -0.96 -10.33
CA SER A 146 -6.98 -2.09 -10.59
C SER A 146 -7.89 -1.86 -11.79
N ARG A 147 -8.11 -0.60 -12.18
CA ARG A 147 -8.96 -0.21 -13.31
C ARG A 147 -8.18 0.08 -14.59
N ASN A 148 -6.87 0.26 -14.49
CA ASN A 148 -5.97 0.43 -15.62
C ASN A 148 -4.81 -0.55 -15.45
N ARG A 149 -5.10 -1.82 -15.65
CA ARG A 149 -4.17 -2.94 -15.47
C ARG A 149 -3.16 -2.95 -16.62
N GLU A 150 -1.88 -2.71 -16.29
CA GLU A 150 -0.76 -2.72 -17.23
C GLU A 150 0.22 -3.84 -16.91
#